data_03e2900de46e9037ee93b0094de5dc91
#
_entry.id   03e2900de46e9037ee93b0094de5dc91
#
_cell.length_a   1.000
_cell.length_b   1.000
_cell.length_c   1.000
_cell.angle_alpha   90.00
_cell.angle_beta   90.00
_cell.angle_gamma   90.00
#
_symmetry.space_group_name_H-M   'P 1'
#
loop_
_entity.id
_entity.type
_entity.pdbx_description
1 polymer ?
#
loop_
_entity_poly.entity_id
_entity_poly.type
_entity_poly.pdbx_seq_one_letter_code
_entity_poly.pdbx_strand_id
1 'polypeptide(L)'
;CYKIDQDSRFMIKDTRYSLGELLEDDELAKEYMNGYWMIFRLTVDDYHRYSFIDDGKIIGNKYIKGRFHTVNPIANDYYPIYKQNSRSYTIIESKNFGKMIQMEVGAMMVSRIVNHDKKQCFKGEEKGYFEFGGSTVIILLKENQVVIDNDIIENSMNDKETVVKLGE
;
A
#
# COMPACT_ATOMS: atom_id res chain seq x y z
N CYS A 1 -9.78 4.04 -4.12
CA CYS A 1 -10.21 3.47 -2.84
C CYS A 1 -11.17 2.32 -3.07
N TYR A 2 -11.00 1.21 -2.36
CA TYR A 2 -11.84 0.02 -2.54
C TYR A 2 -12.20 -0.58 -1.18
N LYS A 3 -13.39 -1.18 -1.10
CA LYS A 3 -13.77 -2.00 0.04
C LYS A 3 -13.10 -3.37 -0.07
N ILE A 4 -12.63 -3.92 1.04
CA ILE A 4 -11.95 -5.21 1.08
C ILE A 4 -12.99 -6.31 1.26
N ASP A 5 -13.05 -7.29 0.37
CA ASP A 5 -13.87 -8.51 0.48
C ASP A 5 -12.99 -9.75 0.24
N GLN A 6 -13.59 -10.95 0.38
CA GLN A 6 -12.86 -12.22 0.25
C GLN A 6 -12.27 -12.46 -1.14
N ASP A 7 -12.91 -11.90 -2.17
CA ASP A 7 -12.53 -12.07 -3.57
C ASP A 7 -11.75 -10.89 -4.12
N SER A 8 -11.52 -9.86 -3.30
CA SER A 8 -10.80 -8.66 -3.71
C SER A 8 -9.41 -8.98 -4.23
N ARG A 9 -9.16 -8.59 -5.48
CA ARG A 9 -7.87 -8.66 -6.15
C ARG A 9 -7.47 -7.26 -6.59
N PHE A 10 -6.33 -6.83 -6.16
CA PHE A 10 -5.87 -5.46 -6.37
C PHE A 10 -4.74 -5.41 -7.38
N MET A 11 -4.88 -4.52 -8.34
CA MET A 11 -3.85 -4.26 -9.33
C MET A 11 -2.88 -3.20 -8.79
N ILE A 12 -1.64 -3.59 -8.55
CA ILE A 12 -0.57 -2.69 -8.16
C ILE A 12 0.57 -2.88 -9.15
N LYS A 13 0.84 -1.85 -9.96
CA LYS A 13 1.92 -1.86 -10.95
C LYS A 13 1.91 -3.14 -11.79
N ASP A 14 0.79 -3.40 -12.46
CA ASP A 14 0.55 -4.55 -13.34
C ASP A 14 0.61 -5.95 -12.66
N THR A 15 0.63 -5.98 -11.33
CA THR A 15 0.58 -7.22 -10.56
C THR A 15 -0.69 -7.28 -9.74
N ARG A 16 -1.39 -8.41 -9.79
CA ARG A 16 -2.60 -8.66 -8.99
C ARG A 16 -2.23 -9.32 -7.67
N TYR A 17 -2.75 -8.78 -6.58
CA TYR A 17 -2.58 -9.31 -5.23
C TYR A 17 -3.94 -9.54 -4.55
N SER A 18 -4.07 -10.63 -3.80
CA SER A 18 -4.97 -10.69 -2.67
C SER A 18 -4.36 -9.95 -1.48
N LEU A 19 -5.15 -9.61 -0.47
CA LEU A 19 -4.61 -8.95 0.71
C LEU A 19 -3.60 -9.84 1.45
N GLY A 20 -3.88 -11.16 1.56
CA GLY A 20 -2.95 -12.12 2.17
C GLY A 20 -1.61 -12.19 1.42
N GLU A 21 -1.65 -12.24 0.08
CA GLU A 21 -0.42 -12.22 -0.74
C GLU A 21 0.34 -10.90 -0.59
N LEU A 22 -0.37 -9.79 -0.47
CA LEU A 22 0.25 -8.48 -0.30
C LEU A 22 0.99 -8.37 1.04
N LEU A 23 0.37 -8.84 2.11
CA LEU A 23 0.93 -8.80 3.46
C LEU A 23 1.90 -9.96 3.76
N GLU A 24 1.87 -11.04 2.96
CA GLU A 24 2.46 -12.34 3.31
C GLU A 24 2.07 -12.78 4.74
N ASP A 25 0.77 -12.58 5.06
CA ASP A 25 0.20 -12.86 6.37
C ASP A 25 -1.32 -12.92 6.26
N ASP A 26 -1.87 -14.13 6.17
CA ASP A 26 -3.31 -14.36 6.01
C ASP A 26 -4.10 -14.03 7.28
N GLU A 27 -3.50 -14.21 8.45
CA GLU A 27 -4.19 -13.89 9.71
C GLU A 27 -4.30 -12.37 9.89
N LEU A 28 -3.23 -11.63 9.58
CA LEU A 28 -3.28 -10.17 9.58
C LEU A 28 -4.26 -9.64 8.52
N ALA A 29 -4.32 -10.27 7.34
CA ALA A 29 -5.25 -9.89 6.29
C ALA A 29 -6.72 -9.99 6.73
N LYS A 30 -7.07 -11.03 7.49
CA LYS A 30 -8.44 -11.21 8.02
C LYS A 30 -8.89 -10.06 8.91
N GLU A 31 -7.97 -9.40 9.62
CA GLU A 31 -8.30 -8.27 10.48
C GLU A 31 -8.83 -7.04 9.72
N TYR A 32 -8.55 -6.95 8.41
CA TYR A 32 -8.94 -5.83 7.54
C TYR A 32 -10.10 -6.16 6.61
N MET A 33 -10.69 -7.35 6.73
CA MET A 33 -11.89 -7.70 5.96
C MET A 33 -13.03 -6.71 6.25
N ASN A 34 -13.79 -6.38 5.21
CA ASN A 34 -14.84 -5.35 5.17
C ASN A 34 -14.36 -3.91 5.40
N GLY A 35 -13.07 -3.72 5.64
CA GLY A 35 -12.45 -2.40 5.74
C GLY A 35 -12.18 -1.76 4.38
N TYR A 36 -11.31 -0.77 4.38
CA TYR A 36 -10.97 -0.02 3.20
C TYR A 36 -9.49 -0.14 2.85
N TRP A 37 -9.24 -0.09 1.57
CA TRP A 37 -7.94 -0.09 0.94
C TRP A 37 -7.82 1.19 0.09
N MET A 38 -6.93 2.07 0.50
CA MET A 38 -6.63 3.32 -0.22
C MET A 38 -5.28 3.21 -0.89
N ILE A 39 -5.24 3.41 -2.20
CA ILE A 39 -4.02 3.34 -3.01
C ILE A 39 -3.69 4.75 -3.50
N PHE A 40 -2.52 5.25 -3.12
CA PHE A 40 -1.97 6.51 -3.58
C PHE A 40 -0.84 6.24 -4.57
N ARG A 41 -1.07 6.58 -5.82
CA ARG A 41 -0.07 6.46 -6.88
C ARG A 41 0.71 7.77 -6.99
N LEU A 42 2.01 7.67 -6.89
CA LEU A 42 2.92 8.80 -7.14
C LEU A 42 3.43 8.72 -8.58
N THR A 43 3.31 9.83 -9.31
CA THR A 43 3.91 9.97 -10.64
C THR A 43 5.37 10.41 -10.53
N VAL A 44 6.09 10.47 -11.65
CA VAL A 44 7.52 10.87 -11.65
C VAL A 44 7.74 12.30 -11.19
N ASP A 45 6.73 13.15 -11.34
CA ASP A 45 6.77 14.56 -10.95
C ASP A 45 6.36 14.80 -9.50
N ASP A 46 5.82 13.78 -8.83
CA ASP A 46 5.40 13.88 -7.44
C ASP A 46 6.60 13.78 -6.48
N TYR A 47 6.43 14.35 -5.29
CA TYR A 47 7.41 14.25 -4.23
C TYR A 47 7.44 12.83 -3.67
N HIS A 48 8.59 12.18 -3.73
CA HIS A 48 8.77 10.76 -3.39
C HIS A 48 9.14 10.49 -1.92
N ARG A 49 8.95 11.49 -1.05
CA ARG A 49 9.01 11.29 0.40
C ARG A 49 7.58 11.20 0.92
N TYR A 50 7.34 10.33 1.87
CA TYR A 50 6.02 10.10 2.42
C TYR A 50 6.03 10.25 3.95
N SER A 51 4.91 10.70 4.48
CA SER A 51 4.72 11.01 5.89
C SER A 51 3.77 10.02 6.55
N PHE A 52 3.84 9.94 7.88
CA PHE A 52 2.80 9.28 8.66
C PHE A 52 1.49 10.06 8.54
N ILE A 53 0.38 9.32 8.40
CA ILE A 53 -0.95 9.94 8.20
C ILE A 53 -1.62 10.34 9.52
N ASP A 54 -1.14 9.81 10.66
CA ASP A 54 -1.69 10.10 11.99
C ASP A 54 -0.65 9.95 13.08
N ASP A 55 -0.98 10.49 14.27
CA ASP A 55 -0.24 10.21 15.50
C ASP A 55 -0.49 8.77 15.93
N GLY A 56 0.55 8.09 16.43
CA GLY A 56 0.37 6.73 16.89
C GLY A 56 1.63 6.04 17.39
N LYS A 57 1.44 4.77 17.77
CA LYS A 57 2.50 3.88 18.16
C LYS A 57 2.76 2.86 17.07
N ILE A 58 4.01 2.69 16.70
CA ILE A 58 4.43 1.64 15.76
C ILE A 58 4.52 0.32 16.51
N ILE A 59 3.70 -0.66 16.10
CA ILE A 59 3.61 -1.97 16.76
C ILE A 59 4.21 -3.09 15.92
N GLY A 60 4.55 -2.83 14.66
CA GLY A 60 5.24 -3.79 13.80
C GLY A 60 5.70 -3.17 12.49
N ASN A 61 6.79 -3.72 11.96
CA ASN A 61 7.33 -3.41 10.63
C ASN A 61 7.68 -4.70 9.92
N LYS A 62 7.39 -4.78 8.63
CA LYS A 62 7.79 -5.91 7.78
C LYS A 62 8.26 -5.40 6.43
N TYR A 63 9.42 -5.89 6.00
CA TYR A 63 9.92 -5.71 4.65
C TYR A 63 9.77 -7.01 3.88
N ILE A 64 9.16 -6.94 2.70
CA ILE A 64 8.93 -8.06 1.81
C ILE A 64 9.74 -7.81 0.54
N LYS A 65 10.73 -8.65 0.30
CA LYS A 65 11.57 -8.54 -0.88
C LYS A 65 10.79 -8.96 -2.12
N GLY A 66 10.87 -8.17 -3.18
CA GLY A 66 10.30 -8.52 -4.47
C GLY A 66 10.94 -9.80 -5.05
N ARG A 67 10.14 -10.58 -5.76
CA ARG A 67 10.57 -11.84 -6.40
C ARG A 67 10.45 -11.72 -7.90
N PHE A 68 11.51 -12.17 -8.60
CA PHE A 68 11.52 -12.40 -10.03
C PHE A 68 11.66 -13.89 -10.28
N HIS A 69 10.73 -14.46 -11.02
CA HIS A 69 10.85 -15.86 -11.40
C HIS A 69 11.61 -16.05 -12.72
N THR A 70 11.49 -15.10 -13.65
CA THR A 70 12.31 -15.05 -14.90
C THR A 70 12.05 -13.75 -15.67
N VAL A 71 13.00 -13.34 -16.49
CA VAL A 71 12.86 -12.23 -17.46
C VAL A 71 12.58 -12.73 -18.87
N ASN A 72 12.44 -14.06 -19.08
CA ASN A 72 12.17 -14.63 -20.39
C ASN A 72 10.69 -14.49 -20.76
N PRO A 73 10.32 -13.74 -21.82
CA PRO A 73 8.93 -13.56 -22.25
C PRO A 73 8.20 -14.88 -22.55
N ILE A 74 8.91 -15.91 -23.04
CA ILE A 74 8.31 -17.23 -23.36
C ILE A 74 7.75 -17.91 -22.11
N ALA A 75 8.28 -17.62 -20.93
CA ALA A 75 7.81 -18.24 -19.70
C ALA A 75 6.42 -17.70 -19.28
N ASN A 76 6.03 -16.49 -19.70
CA ASN A 76 4.69 -15.92 -19.45
C ASN A 76 3.58 -16.68 -20.19
N ASP A 77 3.89 -17.34 -21.31
CA ASP A 77 2.91 -18.07 -22.13
C ASP A 77 2.56 -19.44 -21.52
N TYR A 78 3.43 -19.98 -20.66
CA TYR A 78 3.28 -21.31 -20.08
C TYR A 78 3.00 -21.34 -18.58
N TYR A 79 3.41 -20.28 -17.85
CA TYR A 79 3.18 -20.16 -16.41
C TYR A 79 2.85 -18.71 -16.06
N PRO A 80 1.87 -18.44 -15.19
CA PRO A 80 1.64 -17.11 -14.64
C PRO A 80 2.82 -16.75 -13.74
N ILE A 81 3.86 -16.14 -14.34
CA ILE A 81 5.05 -15.74 -13.61
C ILE A 81 4.74 -14.44 -12.88
N TYR A 82 4.47 -14.55 -11.60
CA TYR A 82 4.17 -13.44 -10.73
C TYR A 82 5.45 -12.65 -10.45
N LYS A 83 5.50 -11.45 -11.00
CA LYS A 83 6.50 -10.45 -10.66
C LYS A 83 6.00 -9.76 -9.39
N GLN A 84 6.61 -10.04 -8.25
CA GLN A 84 6.22 -9.41 -7.00
C GLN A 84 7.11 -8.21 -6.72
N ASN A 85 6.50 -7.06 -6.44
CA ASN A 85 7.21 -5.84 -6.08
C ASN A 85 7.75 -5.92 -4.66
N SER A 86 8.93 -5.34 -4.44
CA SER A 86 9.41 -5.08 -3.08
C SER A 86 8.45 -4.14 -2.38
N ARG A 87 8.13 -4.43 -1.12
CA ARG A 87 7.21 -3.63 -0.33
C ARG A 87 7.60 -3.63 1.15
N SER A 88 7.26 -2.58 1.82
CA SER A 88 7.45 -2.46 3.27
C SER A 88 6.15 -1.99 3.88
N TYR A 89 5.76 -2.55 5.02
CA TYR A 89 4.63 -2.02 5.75
C TYR A 89 4.90 -1.83 7.24
N THR A 90 4.21 -0.87 7.78
CA THR A 90 4.22 -0.51 9.19
C THR A 90 2.82 -0.67 9.75
N ILE A 91 2.69 -1.42 10.85
CA ILE A 91 1.45 -1.54 11.60
C ILE A 91 1.47 -0.46 12.67
N ILE A 92 0.47 0.41 12.65
CA ILE A 92 0.35 1.57 13.52
C ILE A 92 -0.91 1.43 14.37
N GLU A 93 -0.77 1.57 15.67
CA GLU A 93 -1.87 1.84 16.57
C GLU A 93 -2.11 3.34 16.58
N SER A 94 -2.96 3.78 15.65
CA SER A 94 -3.25 5.18 15.36
C SER A 94 -4.22 5.75 16.39
N LYS A 95 -4.05 7.02 16.70
CA LYS A 95 -4.90 7.75 17.63
C LYS A 95 -6.35 7.91 17.14
N ASN A 96 -6.52 8.16 15.84
CA ASN A 96 -7.83 8.45 15.25
C ASN A 96 -8.41 7.28 14.47
N PHE A 97 -7.58 6.40 13.89
CA PHE A 97 -7.99 5.32 12.97
C PHE A 97 -7.82 3.91 13.56
N GLY A 98 -7.47 3.78 14.85
CA GLY A 98 -7.21 2.48 15.46
C GLY A 98 -6.03 1.74 14.82
N LYS A 99 -6.06 0.42 14.78
CA LYS A 99 -4.99 -0.39 14.16
C LYS A 99 -5.08 -0.30 12.65
N MET A 100 -4.10 0.33 12.03
CA MET A 100 -3.99 0.53 10.58
C MET A 100 -2.65 0.03 10.03
N ILE A 101 -2.57 -0.15 8.72
CA ILE A 101 -1.33 -0.45 8.01
C ILE A 101 -1.05 0.67 7.02
N GLN A 102 0.17 1.19 7.06
CA GLN A 102 0.73 2.04 6.02
C GLN A 102 1.83 1.27 5.31
N MET A 103 1.67 1.07 4.00
CA MET A 103 2.56 0.27 3.17
C MET A 103 3.11 1.08 2.01
N GLU A 104 4.38 0.88 1.72
CA GLU A 104 5.07 1.41 0.55
C GLU A 104 5.38 0.27 -0.41
N VAL A 105 5.03 0.43 -1.69
CA VAL A 105 5.31 -0.55 -2.74
C VAL A 105 6.23 0.07 -3.77
N GLY A 106 7.41 -0.50 -3.92
CA GLY A 106 8.41 -0.06 -4.87
C GLY A 106 8.12 -0.51 -6.29
N ALA A 107 8.75 0.14 -7.29
CA ALA A 107 8.78 -0.37 -8.64
C ALA A 107 9.65 -1.65 -8.71
N MET A 108 9.34 -2.52 -9.68
CA MET A 108 10.15 -3.71 -9.89
C MET A 108 11.61 -3.33 -10.19
N MET A 109 12.53 -3.90 -9.42
CA MET A 109 14.00 -3.81 -9.56
C MET A 109 14.66 -2.46 -9.26
N VAL A 110 13.97 -1.33 -9.24
CA VAL A 110 14.64 -0.01 -9.32
C VAL A 110 14.40 0.88 -8.11
N SER A 111 13.34 0.65 -7.31
CA SER A 111 13.08 1.51 -6.17
C SER A 111 13.43 0.86 -4.85
N ARG A 112 14.38 1.48 -4.16
CA ARG A 112 14.66 1.19 -2.76
C ARG A 112 13.68 1.96 -1.90
N ILE A 113 13.01 1.25 -1.01
CA ILE A 113 12.16 1.82 0.03
C ILE A 113 13.05 2.06 1.25
N VAL A 114 13.12 3.29 1.71
CA VAL A 114 13.86 3.68 2.90
C VAL A 114 12.89 4.19 3.95
N ASN A 115 12.69 3.44 5.01
CA ASN A 115 11.87 3.83 6.16
C ASN A 115 12.76 4.20 7.34
N HIS A 116 12.37 5.24 8.06
CA HIS A 116 13.01 5.62 9.32
C HIS A 116 12.60 4.65 10.43
N ASP A 117 13.55 4.21 11.23
CA ASP A 117 13.28 3.35 12.40
C ASP A 117 12.74 4.20 13.56
N LYS A 118 11.44 4.04 13.81
CA LYS A 118 10.72 4.81 14.85
C LYS A 118 9.82 3.88 15.65
N LYS A 119 9.58 4.25 16.91
CA LYS A 119 8.64 3.56 17.81
C LYS A 119 7.31 4.28 17.95
N GLN A 120 7.31 5.58 17.66
CA GLN A 120 6.14 6.46 17.65
C GLN A 120 6.15 7.26 16.36
N CYS A 121 5.00 7.69 15.92
CA CYS A 121 4.83 8.53 14.75
C CYS A 121 3.91 9.70 15.05
N PHE A 122 4.13 10.80 14.33
CA PHE A 122 3.30 11.99 14.40
C PHE A 122 2.78 12.33 13.01
N LYS A 123 1.53 12.80 12.93
CA LYS A 123 0.90 13.21 11.69
C LYS A 123 1.78 14.21 10.93
N GLY A 124 2.06 13.93 9.66
CA GLY A 124 2.90 14.77 8.80
C GLY A 124 4.41 14.59 9.00
N GLU A 125 4.86 13.83 10.01
CA GLU A 125 6.27 13.50 10.17
C GLU A 125 6.72 12.55 9.07
N GLU A 126 7.91 12.78 8.50
CA GLU A 126 8.46 11.93 7.46
C GLU A 126 8.64 10.48 7.96
N LYS A 127 7.99 9.55 7.28
CA LYS A 127 8.15 8.11 7.51
C LYS A 127 9.32 7.55 6.72
N GLY A 128 9.53 8.08 5.50
CA GLY A 128 10.58 7.59 4.64
C GLY A 128 10.47 8.14 3.20
N TYR A 129 11.19 7.49 2.29
CA TYR A 129 11.24 7.90 0.89
C TYR A 129 11.54 6.73 -0.04
N PHE A 130 11.23 6.94 -1.32
CA PHE A 130 11.62 6.03 -2.39
C PHE A 130 12.88 6.54 -3.09
N GLU A 131 13.86 5.67 -3.27
CA GLU A 131 14.99 5.91 -4.16
C GLU A 131 14.64 5.36 -5.55
N PHE A 132 14.57 6.23 -6.55
CA PHE A 132 14.35 5.95 -7.98
C PHE A 132 13.05 5.22 -8.36
N GLY A 133 12.28 5.83 -9.25
CA GLY A 133 11.16 5.26 -9.99
C GLY A 133 9.83 5.23 -9.23
N GLY A 134 8.76 5.21 -9.99
CA GLY A 134 7.37 5.32 -9.54
C GLY A 134 7.02 4.43 -8.35
N SER A 135 6.23 4.97 -7.46
CA SER A 135 5.96 4.43 -6.14
C SER A 135 4.46 4.49 -5.82
N THR A 136 4.04 3.62 -4.93
CA THR A 136 2.67 3.53 -4.47
C THR A 136 2.68 3.45 -2.95
N VAL A 137 1.86 4.27 -2.31
CA VAL A 137 1.57 4.16 -0.88
C VAL A 137 0.17 3.59 -0.72
N ILE A 138 0.02 2.65 0.20
CA ILE A 138 -1.25 1.97 0.47
C ILE A 138 -1.56 2.13 1.94
N ILE A 139 -2.81 2.49 2.23
CA ILE A 139 -3.35 2.54 3.58
C ILE A 139 -4.44 1.49 3.71
N LEU A 140 -4.32 0.63 4.72
CA LEU A 140 -5.37 -0.32 5.08
C LEU A 140 -6.03 0.14 6.38
N LEU A 141 -7.34 0.23 6.35
CA LEU A 141 -8.17 0.65 7.46
C LEU A 141 -9.19 -0.46 7.76
N LYS A 142 -9.46 -0.71 9.03
CA LYS A 142 -10.48 -1.68 9.43
C LYS A 142 -11.88 -1.16 9.17
N GLU A 143 -12.83 -2.08 9.18
CA GLU A 143 -14.25 -1.75 9.05
C GLU A 143 -14.69 -0.71 10.10
N ASN A 144 -15.57 0.22 9.69
CA ASN A 144 -16.17 1.26 10.54
C ASN A 144 -15.19 2.28 11.16
N GLN A 145 -13.95 2.37 10.68
CA GLN A 145 -12.98 3.35 11.19
C GLN A 145 -13.03 4.68 10.46
N VAL A 146 -13.49 4.70 9.21
CA VAL A 146 -13.56 5.91 8.38
C VAL A 146 -14.83 5.92 7.56
N VAL A 147 -15.22 7.12 7.16
CA VAL A 147 -16.20 7.37 6.11
C VAL A 147 -15.44 7.95 4.93
N ILE A 148 -15.53 7.29 3.79
CA ILE A 148 -14.87 7.73 2.55
C ILE A 148 -15.82 8.67 1.80
N ASP A 149 -15.31 9.77 1.28
CA ASP A 149 -16.08 10.70 0.48
C ASP A 149 -16.63 10.03 -0.79
N ASN A 150 -17.86 10.38 -1.14
CA ASN A 150 -18.59 9.71 -2.23
C ASN A 150 -17.91 9.86 -3.58
N ASP A 151 -17.29 11.00 -3.86
CA ASP A 151 -16.58 11.25 -5.12
C ASP A 151 -15.37 10.31 -5.29
N ILE A 152 -14.64 10.01 -4.22
CA ILE A 152 -13.54 9.04 -4.22
C ILE A 152 -14.06 7.64 -4.53
N ILE A 153 -15.20 7.25 -3.94
CA ILE A 153 -15.82 5.95 -4.17
C ILE A 153 -16.32 5.85 -5.62
N GLU A 154 -17.06 6.86 -6.09
CA GLU A 154 -17.61 6.90 -7.44
C GLU A 154 -16.51 6.89 -8.51
N ASN A 155 -15.46 7.68 -8.32
CA ASN A 155 -14.31 7.68 -9.22
C ASN A 155 -13.63 6.30 -9.26
N SER A 156 -13.39 5.69 -8.11
CA SER A 156 -12.78 4.36 -8.01
C SER A 156 -13.63 3.27 -8.68
N MET A 157 -14.95 3.32 -8.55
CA MET A 157 -15.88 2.40 -9.22
C MET A 157 -15.87 2.55 -10.75
N ASN A 158 -15.50 3.71 -11.27
CA ASN A 158 -15.39 4.02 -12.69
C ASN A 158 -13.95 3.94 -13.21
N ASP A 159 -13.03 3.30 -12.48
CA ASP A 159 -11.61 3.20 -12.79
C ASP A 159 -10.93 4.57 -13.04
N LYS A 160 -11.42 5.60 -12.32
CA LYS A 160 -10.86 6.96 -12.36
C LYS A 160 -10.08 7.24 -11.08
N GLU A 161 -8.95 7.91 -11.25
CA GLU A 161 -8.18 8.43 -10.13
C GLU A 161 -8.76 9.77 -9.64
N THR A 162 -8.77 9.96 -8.32
CA THR A 162 -9.07 11.25 -7.70
C THR A 162 -7.75 11.91 -7.33
N VAL A 163 -7.54 13.14 -7.79
CA VAL A 163 -6.36 13.92 -7.41
C VAL A 163 -6.59 14.47 -6.00
N VAL A 164 -5.66 14.19 -5.09
CA VAL A 164 -5.68 14.67 -3.71
C VAL A 164 -4.40 15.42 -3.39
N LYS A 165 -4.48 16.43 -2.55
CA LYS A 165 -3.31 17.17 -2.06
C LYS A 165 -2.90 16.67 -0.69
N LEU A 166 -1.63 16.91 -0.34
CA LEU A 166 -1.13 16.58 0.98
C LEU A 166 -1.95 17.32 2.06
N GLY A 167 -2.56 16.54 2.97
CA GLY A 167 -3.37 17.06 4.07
C GLY A 167 -4.89 17.12 3.81
N GLU A 168 -5.34 16.78 2.62
CA GLU A 168 -6.76 16.54 2.29
C GLU A 168 -7.22 15.16 2.72
#